data_6a07df833dcb82463044061f7f7b753a
#
_entry.id   6a07df833dcb82463044061f7f7b753a
#
_cell.length_a   1.000
_cell.length_b   1.000
_cell.length_c   1.000
_cell.angle_alpha   90.00
_cell.angle_beta   90.00
_cell.angle_gamma   90.00
#
_symmetry.space_group_name_H-M   'P 1'
#
loop_
_entity.id
_entity.type
_entity.pdbx_description
1 polymer ?
#
loop_
_entity_poly.entity_id
_entity_poly.type
_entity_poly.pdbx_seq_one_letter_code
_entity_poly.pdbx_strand_id
1 'polypeptide(L)'
;MVMSSIDKQQIAASVPQRGFFGHPKGLFTLFFTEFWERFSYYGMRAILVYYMYYEVSKGGLGLDEHLALAIMSIYGALVYMSGIIGGWLADRVFGTSRAVFYGGLLIMAGHIALAIPGGVAALFVSMALIVLGTGLLKPNVSSIVGDMYKPGDDRRDAGFSIFYMGINLGAFLAPLVVGTAGMKYNFHLGFGLAAVGMFLGLIVFIATRKKNLGLAGTYVPNPLTPAEKKKAASIMAVGAVVIAVLLAILIPNGWFTVETFISLVGILGIIIPIIYFVVMYRSPKTTAEERSRVIAYIPLFIASAMFWAIQEQGSTILANYADKRTQLDVVGIHLSPAWFQSLNPLFIILLAPVFAWMWVKLGKRQPTIPQKFALGLLFAGLSFIVILVPGHLSGGGLVHPIWLVLSYFIAVLGELCLSPVGLSATTKLAPAAFSAQTMSLWFLSNAAAQAINAQLVRFYTPENETAYFGTIGGAAVVLSVILFLLAPSIQRLMKGVR
;
A
#
# COMPACT_ATOMS: atom_id res chain seq x y z
N MET A 1 17.19 -0.37 30.10
CA MET A 1 18.08 -1.51 29.81
C MET A 1 17.92 -1.84 28.35
N VAL A 2 18.88 -1.48 27.51
CA VAL A 2 18.88 -1.76 26.08
C VAL A 2 19.45 -3.19 25.94
N MET A 3 18.60 -4.15 25.61
CA MET A 3 19.05 -5.51 25.32
C MET A 3 19.66 -5.52 23.91
N SER A 4 20.95 -5.41 23.80
CA SER A 4 21.70 -5.67 22.58
C SER A 4 21.91 -7.17 22.42
N SER A 5 21.57 -7.74 21.26
CA SER A 5 21.74 -9.15 20.87
C SER A 5 20.90 -10.18 21.63
N ILE A 6 19.58 -10.17 21.44
CA ILE A 6 18.76 -11.36 21.71
C ILE A 6 18.83 -12.27 20.47
N ASP A 7 19.21 -13.54 20.67
CA ASP A 7 19.19 -14.53 19.59
C ASP A 7 17.74 -14.76 19.12
N LYS A 8 17.52 -14.84 17.80
CA LYS A 8 16.22 -15.14 17.20
C LYS A 8 15.58 -16.42 17.73
N GLN A 9 16.40 -17.39 18.13
CA GLN A 9 15.92 -18.63 18.77
C GLN A 9 15.30 -18.37 20.15
N GLN A 10 15.91 -17.47 20.94
CA GLN A 10 15.38 -17.08 22.25
C GLN A 10 14.08 -16.30 22.13
N ILE A 11 13.97 -15.41 21.13
CA ILE A 11 12.74 -14.67 20.85
C ILE A 11 11.61 -15.66 20.53
N ALA A 12 11.81 -16.54 19.55
CA ALA A 12 10.81 -17.52 19.15
C ALA A 12 10.45 -18.49 20.30
N ALA A 13 11.41 -18.87 21.15
CA ALA A 13 11.16 -19.71 22.30
C ALA A 13 10.33 -19.04 23.39
N SER A 14 10.37 -17.70 23.50
CA SER A 14 9.57 -16.92 24.45
C SER A 14 8.09 -16.81 24.06
N VAL A 15 7.76 -17.07 22.78
CA VAL A 15 6.40 -16.98 22.25
C VAL A 15 5.68 -18.31 22.46
N PRO A 16 4.45 -18.36 23.02
CA PRO A 16 3.66 -19.58 23.11
C PRO A 16 3.42 -20.20 21.73
N GLN A 17 3.99 -21.39 21.48
CA GLN A 17 4.11 -22.00 20.16
C GLN A 17 2.85 -22.70 19.63
N ARG A 18 1.83 -22.90 20.49
CA ARG A 18 0.55 -23.52 20.11
C ARG A 18 -0.62 -22.61 20.50
N GLY A 19 -1.51 -22.35 19.57
CA GLY A 19 -2.69 -21.52 19.83
C GLY A 19 -3.57 -21.34 18.60
N PHE A 20 -3.32 -20.35 17.79
CA PHE A 20 -4.19 -19.93 16.69
C PHE A 20 -3.95 -20.82 15.45
N PHE A 21 -4.90 -21.70 15.11
CA PHE A 21 -4.79 -22.65 13.99
C PHE A 21 -3.51 -23.51 13.99
N GLY A 22 -2.99 -23.89 15.14
CA GLY A 22 -1.73 -24.66 15.26
C GLY A 22 -0.45 -23.83 15.19
N HIS A 23 -0.57 -22.51 15.00
CA HIS A 23 0.53 -21.56 14.96
C HIS A 23 0.83 -20.92 16.31
N PRO A 24 1.95 -20.16 16.44
CA PRO A 24 2.24 -19.41 17.65
C PRO A 24 1.06 -18.50 18.05
N LYS A 25 0.79 -18.42 19.35
CA LYS A 25 -0.37 -17.68 19.88
C LYS A 25 -0.34 -16.19 19.54
N GLY A 26 0.85 -15.63 19.33
CA GLY A 26 1.04 -14.26 18.88
C GLY A 26 0.42 -13.95 17.52
N LEU A 27 0.22 -14.97 16.66
CA LEU A 27 -0.44 -14.80 15.37
C LEU A 27 -1.89 -14.32 15.54
N PHE A 28 -2.61 -14.74 16.58
CA PHE A 28 -3.92 -14.22 16.94
C PHE A 28 -3.87 -12.70 17.18
N THR A 29 -2.93 -12.26 18.00
CA THR A 29 -2.76 -10.83 18.32
C THR A 29 -2.53 -10.01 17.07
N LEU A 30 -1.59 -10.44 16.21
CA LEU A 30 -1.21 -9.68 15.02
C LEU A 30 -2.26 -9.76 13.92
N PHE A 31 -2.92 -10.92 13.75
CA PHE A 31 -4.04 -11.10 12.81
C PHE A 31 -5.17 -10.10 13.10
N PHE A 32 -5.65 -10.05 14.35
CA PHE A 32 -6.76 -9.16 14.68
C PHE A 32 -6.34 -7.69 14.77
N THR A 33 -5.10 -7.40 15.16
CA THR A 33 -4.57 -6.02 15.12
C THR A 33 -4.54 -5.51 13.68
N GLU A 34 -4.01 -6.30 12.76
CA GLU A 34 -3.94 -5.94 11.34
C GLU A 34 -5.32 -5.94 10.69
N PHE A 35 -6.18 -6.92 11.00
CA PHE A 35 -7.56 -6.95 10.51
C PHE A 35 -8.29 -5.63 10.83
N TRP A 36 -8.26 -5.17 12.07
CA TRP A 36 -8.93 -3.95 12.49
C TRP A 36 -8.25 -2.69 11.93
N GLU A 37 -6.94 -2.69 11.85
CA GLU A 37 -6.19 -1.60 11.22
C GLU A 37 -6.54 -1.50 9.73
N ARG A 38 -6.54 -2.61 8.99
CA ARG A 38 -6.95 -2.64 7.58
C ARG A 38 -8.42 -2.25 7.40
N PHE A 39 -9.29 -2.72 8.27
CA PHE A 39 -10.69 -2.29 8.30
C PHE A 39 -10.77 -0.75 8.45
N SER A 40 -10.06 -0.16 9.37
CA SER A 40 -10.07 1.28 9.58
C SER A 40 -9.52 2.05 8.39
N TYR A 41 -8.38 1.62 7.85
CA TYR A 41 -7.71 2.27 6.73
C TYR A 41 -8.52 2.20 5.44
N TYR A 42 -8.93 0.99 5.03
CA TYR A 42 -9.70 0.81 3.79
C TYR A 42 -11.13 1.33 3.91
N GLY A 43 -11.72 1.31 5.10
CA GLY A 43 -13.01 1.92 5.35
C GLY A 43 -12.99 3.43 5.17
N MET A 44 -12.03 4.11 5.79
CA MET A 44 -11.80 5.55 5.59
C MET A 44 -11.51 5.84 4.11
N ARG A 45 -10.60 5.08 3.49
CA ARG A 45 -10.18 5.27 2.10
C ARG A 45 -11.35 5.11 1.12
N ALA A 46 -12.30 4.22 1.41
CA ALA A 46 -13.45 3.96 0.55
C ALA A 46 -14.41 5.14 0.42
N ILE A 47 -14.44 6.04 1.39
CA ILE A 47 -15.35 7.21 1.40
C ILE A 47 -14.60 8.54 1.29
N LEU A 48 -13.27 8.56 1.46
CA LEU A 48 -12.48 9.79 1.55
C LEU A 48 -12.53 10.62 0.26
N VAL A 49 -12.43 9.96 -0.89
CA VAL A 49 -12.47 10.66 -2.18
C VAL A 49 -13.83 11.33 -2.41
N TYR A 50 -14.92 10.66 -2.08
CA TYR A 50 -16.28 11.21 -2.16
C TYR A 50 -16.47 12.38 -1.19
N TYR A 51 -16.00 12.23 0.06
CA TYR A 51 -16.01 13.31 1.05
C TYR A 51 -15.30 14.57 0.54
N MET A 52 -14.21 14.42 -0.18
CA MET A 52 -13.46 15.57 -0.71
C MET A 52 -14.23 16.31 -1.80
N TYR A 53 -14.82 15.62 -2.79
CA TYR A 53 -15.44 16.32 -3.93
C TYR A 53 -16.98 16.49 -3.85
N TYR A 54 -17.69 15.76 -2.99
CA TYR A 54 -19.12 16.00 -2.83
C TYR A 54 -19.38 17.40 -2.31
N GLU A 55 -20.50 17.97 -2.78
CA GLU A 55 -20.96 19.29 -2.37
C GLU A 55 -21.14 19.38 -0.85
N VAL A 56 -20.92 20.57 -0.29
CA VAL A 56 -21.10 20.83 1.14
C VAL A 56 -22.56 20.52 1.59
N SER A 57 -23.53 20.76 0.73
CA SER A 57 -24.94 20.41 0.93
C SER A 57 -25.17 18.91 1.13
N LYS A 58 -24.30 18.06 0.59
CA LYS A 58 -24.30 16.60 0.73
C LYS A 58 -23.34 16.09 1.82
N GLY A 59 -22.79 17.00 2.64
CA GLY A 59 -21.86 16.69 3.72
C GLY A 59 -20.41 16.51 3.27
N GLY A 60 -20.07 16.81 2.02
CA GLY A 60 -18.71 16.81 1.49
C GLY A 60 -17.97 18.13 1.72
N LEU A 61 -16.75 18.23 1.20
CA LEU A 61 -15.91 19.45 1.29
C LEU A 61 -16.08 20.37 0.06
N GLY A 62 -16.71 19.92 -1.02
CA GLY A 62 -16.88 20.69 -2.25
C GLY A 62 -15.58 21.05 -2.95
N LEU A 63 -14.52 20.25 -2.78
CA LEU A 63 -13.26 20.46 -3.50
C LEU A 63 -13.45 20.15 -4.99
N ASP A 64 -12.63 20.78 -5.82
CA ASP A 64 -12.52 20.39 -7.22
C ASP A 64 -12.21 18.90 -7.34
N GLU A 65 -12.87 18.25 -8.29
CA GLU A 65 -12.80 16.79 -8.43
C GLU A 65 -11.39 16.31 -8.79
N HIS A 66 -10.74 16.96 -9.74
CA HIS A 66 -9.37 16.58 -10.11
C HIS A 66 -8.39 16.82 -8.96
N LEU A 67 -8.60 17.90 -8.20
CA LEU A 67 -7.80 18.17 -7.00
C LEU A 67 -8.01 17.09 -5.95
N ALA A 68 -9.25 16.66 -5.71
CA ALA A 68 -9.57 15.58 -4.76
C ALA A 68 -8.92 14.26 -5.15
N LEU A 69 -8.99 13.88 -6.43
CA LEU A 69 -8.34 12.69 -6.97
C LEU A 69 -6.81 12.75 -6.86
N ALA A 70 -6.23 13.92 -7.12
CA ALA A 70 -4.79 14.14 -6.98
C ALA A 70 -4.33 14.09 -5.52
N ILE A 71 -5.06 14.71 -4.59
CA ILE A 71 -4.79 14.62 -3.14
C ILE A 71 -4.84 13.17 -2.68
N MET A 72 -5.85 12.40 -3.11
CA MET A 72 -5.99 10.98 -2.76
C MET A 72 -4.79 10.16 -3.23
N SER A 73 -4.31 10.41 -4.44
CA SER A 73 -3.12 9.75 -5.01
C SER A 73 -1.85 10.11 -4.21
N ILE A 74 -1.61 11.39 -3.94
CA ILE A 74 -0.45 11.83 -3.16
C ILE A 74 -0.48 11.32 -1.72
N TYR A 75 -1.65 11.28 -1.11
CA TYR A 75 -1.83 10.64 0.19
C TYR A 75 -1.37 9.17 0.15
N GLY A 76 -1.76 8.41 -0.87
CA GLY A 76 -1.29 7.05 -1.10
C GLY A 76 0.23 6.96 -1.25
N ALA A 77 0.86 7.86 -2.04
CA ALA A 77 2.31 7.92 -2.19
C ALA A 77 3.01 8.15 -0.84
N LEU A 78 2.53 9.10 -0.06
CA LEU A 78 3.09 9.42 1.26
C LEU A 78 2.98 8.26 2.25
N VAL A 79 1.85 7.52 2.22
CA VAL A 79 1.66 6.31 3.06
C VAL A 79 2.73 5.26 2.76
N TYR A 80 3.07 5.02 1.50
CA TYR A 80 4.13 4.05 1.16
C TYR A 80 5.53 4.58 1.46
N MET A 81 5.79 5.87 1.23
CA MET A 81 7.09 6.49 1.54
C MET A 81 7.37 6.55 3.05
N SER A 82 6.35 6.79 3.87
CA SER A 82 6.48 6.90 5.33
C SER A 82 6.96 5.61 5.99
N GLY A 83 6.71 4.46 5.37
CA GLY A 83 7.16 3.16 5.85
C GLY A 83 8.69 3.05 5.99
N ILE A 84 9.46 3.77 5.17
CA ILE A 84 10.92 3.83 5.25
C ILE A 84 11.34 4.47 6.58
N ILE A 85 10.73 5.60 6.92
CA ILE A 85 11.01 6.33 8.16
C ILE A 85 10.54 5.53 9.37
N GLY A 86 9.33 4.94 9.27
CA GLY A 86 8.75 4.15 10.35
C GLY A 86 9.55 2.89 10.67
N GLY A 87 10.04 2.17 9.66
CA GLY A 87 10.95 1.03 9.83
C GLY A 87 12.27 1.46 10.49
N TRP A 88 12.88 2.55 10.02
CA TRP A 88 14.11 3.07 10.61
C TRP A 88 13.92 3.46 12.08
N LEU A 89 12.81 4.13 12.42
CA LEU A 89 12.50 4.50 13.81
C LEU A 89 12.31 3.26 14.70
N ALA A 90 11.68 2.23 14.19
CA ALA A 90 11.53 0.97 14.93
C ALA A 90 12.86 0.29 15.19
N ASP A 91 13.73 0.20 14.17
CA ASP A 91 15.02 -0.47 14.26
C ASP A 91 16.05 0.26 15.12
N ARG A 92 15.94 1.62 15.20
CA ARG A 92 16.95 2.46 15.83
C ARG A 92 16.51 3.08 17.16
N VAL A 93 15.19 3.24 17.37
CA VAL A 93 14.67 4.06 18.50
C VAL A 93 13.66 3.33 19.37
N PHE A 94 12.59 2.78 18.78
CA PHE A 94 11.43 2.33 19.55
C PHE A 94 11.38 0.83 19.80
N GLY A 95 11.89 0.01 18.89
CA GLY A 95 11.52 -1.40 18.75
C GLY A 95 10.16 -1.56 18.05
N THR A 96 9.95 -2.70 17.38
CA THR A 96 8.80 -2.91 16.49
C THR A 96 7.46 -2.90 17.24
N SER A 97 7.39 -3.47 18.45
CA SER A 97 6.14 -3.51 19.25
C SER A 97 5.67 -2.12 19.69
N ARG A 98 6.59 -1.21 20.05
CA ARG A 98 6.23 0.17 20.38
C ARG A 98 5.87 0.98 19.13
N ALA A 99 6.57 0.75 18.01
CA ALA A 99 6.25 1.39 16.75
C ALA A 99 4.83 1.02 16.29
N VAL A 100 4.42 -0.25 16.40
CA VAL A 100 3.05 -0.68 16.13
C VAL A 100 2.04 0.04 17.02
N PHE A 101 2.32 0.13 18.32
CA PHE A 101 1.42 0.80 19.27
C PHE A 101 1.26 2.30 18.99
N TYR A 102 2.36 3.04 18.84
CA TYR A 102 2.31 4.46 18.53
C TYR A 102 1.72 4.74 17.15
N GLY A 103 2.04 3.88 16.17
CA GLY A 103 1.44 3.93 14.84
C GLY A 103 -0.08 3.81 14.89
N GLY A 104 -0.59 2.83 15.65
CA GLY A 104 -2.02 2.64 15.85
C GLY A 104 -2.71 3.82 16.53
N LEU A 105 -2.06 4.43 17.53
CA LEU A 105 -2.59 5.66 18.18
C LEU A 105 -2.69 6.84 17.20
N LEU A 106 -1.68 7.04 16.34
CA LEU A 106 -1.71 8.11 15.34
C LEU A 106 -2.78 7.87 14.30
N ILE A 107 -2.95 6.62 13.81
CA ILE A 107 -4.02 6.26 12.86
C ILE A 107 -5.38 6.53 13.50
N MET A 108 -5.61 6.08 14.73
CA MET A 108 -6.86 6.32 15.45
C MET A 108 -7.14 7.81 15.61
N ALA A 109 -6.15 8.61 16.01
CA ALA A 109 -6.29 10.06 16.15
C ALA A 109 -6.62 10.72 14.80
N GLY A 110 -6.04 10.23 13.69
CA GLY A 110 -6.36 10.68 12.35
C GLY A 110 -7.82 10.40 11.96
N HIS A 111 -8.33 9.19 12.24
CA HIS A 111 -9.73 8.87 11.98
C HIS A 111 -10.69 9.68 12.88
N ILE A 112 -10.33 9.94 14.13
CA ILE A 112 -11.10 10.80 15.03
C ILE A 112 -11.13 12.24 14.48
N ALA A 113 -10.01 12.76 13.96
CA ALA A 113 -9.98 14.08 13.33
C ALA A 113 -10.95 14.20 12.16
N LEU A 114 -11.10 13.16 11.31
CA LEU A 114 -12.09 13.13 10.25
C LEU A 114 -13.53 12.91 10.76
N ALA A 115 -13.70 12.24 11.88
CA ALA A 115 -15.02 12.06 12.51
C ALA A 115 -15.59 13.37 13.08
N ILE A 116 -14.74 14.35 13.33
CA ILE A 116 -15.15 15.70 13.76
C ILE A 116 -15.30 16.60 12.53
N PRO A 117 -16.41 17.35 12.38
CA PRO A 117 -16.62 18.23 11.22
C PRO A 117 -15.71 19.46 11.29
N GLY A 118 -14.46 19.30 10.95
CA GLY A 118 -13.42 20.34 10.95
C GLY A 118 -12.98 20.81 9.55
N GLY A 119 -13.71 20.42 8.51
CA GLY A 119 -13.47 20.85 7.13
C GLY A 119 -12.10 20.40 6.58
N VAL A 120 -11.53 21.23 5.70
CA VAL A 120 -10.26 20.95 5.01
C VAL A 120 -9.08 20.83 5.98
N ALA A 121 -9.09 21.60 7.09
CA ALA A 121 -8.05 21.52 8.10
C ALA A 121 -8.02 20.13 8.78
N ALA A 122 -9.18 19.59 9.15
CA ALA A 122 -9.29 18.25 9.72
C ALA A 122 -8.85 17.17 8.71
N LEU A 123 -9.16 17.35 7.43
CA LEU A 123 -8.69 16.47 6.35
C LEU A 123 -7.16 16.35 6.35
N PHE A 124 -6.44 17.47 6.26
CA PHE A 124 -4.97 17.44 6.17
C PHE A 124 -4.31 16.98 7.46
N VAL A 125 -4.84 17.37 8.64
CA VAL A 125 -4.36 16.86 9.93
C VAL A 125 -4.53 15.35 10.01
N SER A 126 -5.70 14.84 9.61
CA SER A 126 -5.96 13.40 9.56
C SER A 126 -5.00 12.67 8.64
N MET A 127 -4.85 13.15 7.40
CA MET A 127 -3.93 12.56 6.42
C MET A 127 -2.51 12.49 6.97
N ALA A 128 -2.01 13.55 7.58
CA ALA A 128 -0.67 13.58 8.18
C ALA A 128 -0.53 12.54 9.31
N LEU A 129 -1.51 12.46 10.21
CA LEU A 129 -1.51 11.50 11.32
C LEU A 129 -1.56 10.06 10.82
N ILE A 130 -2.40 9.77 9.82
CA ILE A 130 -2.54 8.42 9.27
C ILE A 130 -1.29 8.03 8.47
N VAL A 131 -0.69 8.93 7.69
CA VAL A 131 0.58 8.69 6.99
C VAL A 131 1.68 8.30 7.97
N LEU A 132 1.89 9.10 9.02
CA LEU A 132 2.91 8.82 10.04
C LEU A 132 2.60 7.53 10.80
N GLY A 133 1.33 7.32 11.16
CA GLY A 133 0.88 6.14 11.89
C GLY A 133 1.04 4.85 11.08
N THR A 134 0.63 4.86 9.82
CA THR A 134 0.75 3.69 8.93
C THR A 134 2.22 3.38 8.63
N GLY A 135 3.05 4.41 8.47
CA GLY A 135 4.49 4.23 8.33
C GLY A 135 5.14 3.54 9.52
N LEU A 136 4.70 3.86 10.75
CA LEU A 136 5.17 3.18 11.96
C LEU A 136 4.58 1.77 12.11
N LEU A 137 3.32 1.54 11.77
CA LEU A 137 2.64 0.27 12.05
C LEU A 137 2.95 -0.79 10.98
N LYS A 138 2.70 -0.48 9.72
CA LYS A 138 2.64 -1.48 8.63
C LYS A 138 3.93 -2.31 8.44
N PRO A 139 5.14 -1.75 8.34
CA PRO A 139 6.35 -2.56 8.18
C PRO A 139 6.66 -3.37 9.44
N ASN A 140 6.31 -2.85 10.60
CA ASN A 140 6.73 -3.40 11.88
C ASN A 140 5.84 -4.55 12.37
N VAL A 141 4.54 -4.52 12.09
CA VAL A 141 3.66 -5.65 12.43
C VAL A 141 4.07 -6.93 11.69
N SER A 142 4.40 -6.81 10.40
CA SER A 142 4.90 -7.94 9.59
C SER A 142 6.24 -8.48 10.09
N SER A 143 7.13 -7.60 10.58
CA SER A 143 8.39 -8.01 11.20
C SER A 143 8.17 -8.87 12.44
N ILE A 144 7.23 -8.47 13.32
CA ILE A 144 6.89 -9.26 14.51
C ILE A 144 6.34 -10.65 14.13
N VAL A 145 5.54 -10.75 13.05
CA VAL A 145 5.08 -12.07 12.56
C VAL A 145 6.28 -12.97 12.25
N GLY A 146 7.30 -12.44 11.58
CA GLY A 146 8.52 -13.19 11.27
C GLY A 146 9.30 -13.65 12.50
N ASP A 147 9.35 -12.82 13.54
CA ASP A 147 10.10 -13.06 14.77
C ASP A 147 9.50 -14.17 15.65
N MET A 148 8.23 -14.52 15.45
CA MET A 148 7.55 -15.58 16.24
C MET A 148 7.95 -16.99 15.84
N TYR A 149 8.57 -17.18 14.68
CA TYR A 149 8.96 -18.48 14.14
C TYR A 149 10.47 -18.68 14.26
N LYS A 150 10.87 -19.91 14.63
CA LYS A 150 12.29 -20.28 14.60
C LYS A 150 12.83 -20.25 13.17
N PRO A 151 14.13 -19.99 12.98
CA PRO A 151 14.76 -20.18 11.68
C PRO A 151 14.53 -21.62 11.18
N GLY A 152 13.99 -21.76 9.95
CA GLY A 152 13.68 -23.07 9.36
C GLY A 152 12.35 -23.71 9.83
N ASP A 153 11.49 -22.98 10.52
CA ASP A 153 10.14 -23.46 10.87
C ASP A 153 9.24 -23.46 9.62
N ASP A 154 8.84 -24.65 9.16
CA ASP A 154 7.99 -24.85 7.96
C ASP A 154 6.61 -24.18 8.08
N ARG A 155 6.14 -23.90 9.31
CA ARG A 155 4.86 -23.22 9.56
C ARG A 155 4.89 -21.73 9.23
N ARG A 156 6.08 -21.14 9.09
CA ARG A 156 6.24 -19.68 8.93
C ARG A 156 5.46 -19.15 7.74
N ASP A 157 5.56 -19.77 6.58
CA ASP A 157 4.89 -19.31 5.35
C ASP A 157 3.37 -19.44 5.44
N ALA A 158 2.87 -20.52 6.05
CA ALA A 158 1.45 -20.69 6.35
C ALA A 158 0.94 -19.63 7.36
N GLY A 159 1.75 -19.29 8.37
CA GLY A 159 1.45 -18.21 9.32
C GLY A 159 1.33 -16.83 8.65
N PHE A 160 2.23 -16.51 7.71
CA PHE A 160 2.11 -15.30 6.89
C PHE A 160 0.87 -15.33 6.01
N SER A 161 0.48 -16.49 5.47
CA SER A 161 -0.75 -16.64 4.68
C SER A 161 -1.99 -16.36 5.51
N ILE A 162 -2.05 -16.86 6.76
CA ILE A 162 -3.15 -16.56 7.71
C ILE A 162 -3.16 -15.05 8.03
N PHE A 163 -2.01 -14.46 8.31
CA PHE A 163 -1.88 -13.02 8.56
C PHE A 163 -2.39 -12.18 7.36
N TYR A 164 -2.00 -12.56 6.15
CA TYR A 164 -2.45 -11.92 4.91
C TYR A 164 -3.96 -12.08 4.67
N MET A 165 -4.55 -13.19 5.08
CA MET A 165 -6.00 -13.37 5.05
C MET A 165 -6.71 -12.34 5.95
N GLY A 166 -6.15 -12.05 7.15
CA GLY A 166 -6.66 -11.00 8.04
C GLY A 166 -6.68 -9.62 7.38
N ILE A 167 -5.60 -9.28 6.66
CA ILE A 167 -5.52 -8.04 5.87
C ILE A 167 -6.69 -7.93 4.88
N ASN A 168 -6.88 -8.96 4.06
CA ASN A 168 -7.89 -8.94 3.00
C ASN A 168 -9.31 -9.02 3.55
N LEU A 169 -9.54 -9.74 4.65
CA LEU A 169 -10.84 -9.80 5.29
C LEU A 169 -11.24 -8.43 5.88
N GLY A 170 -10.31 -7.73 6.53
CA GLY A 170 -10.52 -6.36 7.00
C GLY A 170 -10.82 -5.41 5.85
N ALA A 171 -10.03 -5.47 4.78
CA ALA A 171 -10.20 -4.66 3.58
C ALA A 171 -11.52 -4.94 2.83
N PHE A 172 -11.98 -6.19 2.83
CA PHE A 172 -13.26 -6.59 2.24
C PHE A 172 -14.46 -6.03 2.99
N LEU A 173 -14.47 -6.17 4.32
CA LEU A 173 -15.60 -5.75 5.15
C LEU A 173 -15.70 -4.22 5.31
N ALA A 174 -14.57 -3.54 5.23
CA ALA A 174 -14.49 -2.11 5.51
C ALA A 174 -15.36 -1.24 4.58
N PRO A 175 -15.30 -1.33 3.23
CA PRO A 175 -16.16 -0.53 2.36
C PRO A 175 -17.63 -0.89 2.50
N LEU A 176 -17.95 -2.14 2.86
CA LEU A 176 -19.34 -2.56 3.09
C LEU A 176 -19.93 -1.90 4.34
N VAL A 177 -19.18 -1.79 5.43
CA VAL A 177 -19.65 -1.22 6.70
C VAL A 177 -19.46 0.29 6.72
N VAL A 178 -18.22 0.75 6.62
CA VAL A 178 -17.85 2.16 6.68
C VAL A 178 -18.36 2.91 5.44
N GLY A 179 -18.26 2.29 4.26
CA GLY A 179 -18.77 2.83 3.01
C GLY A 179 -20.29 3.06 3.08
N THR A 180 -21.04 2.07 3.55
CA THR A 180 -22.50 2.22 3.74
C THR A 180 -22.84 3.33 4.74
N ALA A 181 -22.16 3.36 5.88
CA ALA A 181 -22.38 4.39 6.89
C ALA A 181 -22.07 5.80 6.36
N GLY A 182 -20.93 5.95 5.68
CA GLY A 182 -20.49 7.23 5.13
C GLY A 182 -21.35 7.75 4.00
N MET A 183 -21.66 6.88 3.03
CA MET A 183 -22.40 7.29 1.82
C MET A 183 -23.90 7.43 2.04
N LYS A 184 -24.51 6.58 2.91
CA LYS A 184 -25.96 6.57 3.13
C LYS A 184 -26.41 7.53 4.23
N TYR A 185 -25.60 7.70 5.27
CA TYR A 185 -26.00 8.50 6.43
C TYR A 185 -25.16 9.78 6.56
N ASN A 186 -23.85 9.65 6.84
CA ASN A 186 -22.96 10.78 7.08
C ASN A 186 -21.50 10.35 6.99
N PHE A 187 -20.66 11.12 6.27
CA PHE A 187 -19.23 10.83 6.14
C PHE A 187 -18.50 10.75 7.49
N HIS A 188 -18.83 11.66 8.42
CA HIS A 188 -18.21 11.68 9.75
C HIS A 188 -18.57 10.45 10.58
N LEU A 189 -19.78 9.88 10.40
CA LEU A 189 -20.15 8.60 11.00
C LEU A 189 -19.29 7.46 10.43
N GLY A 190 -19.10 7.44 9.11
CA GLY A 190 -18.20 6.48 8.47
C GLY A 190 -16.77 6.55 9.02
N PHE A 191 -16.20 7.75 9.12
CA PHE A 191 -14.88 7.95 9.70
C PHE A 191 -14.82 7.58 11.19
N GLY A 192 -15.90 7.83 11.93
CA GLY A 192 -16.05 7.39 13.33
C GLY A 192 -16.00 5.86 13.46
N LEU A 193 -16.66 5.13 12.57
CA LEU A 193 -16.58 3.66 12.54
C LEU A 193 -15.16 3.16 12.21
N ALA A 194 -14.43 3.85 11.33
CA ALA A 194 -13.02 3.56 11.09
C ALA A 194 -12.18 3.79 12.35
N ALA A 195 -12.43 4.87 13.11
CA ALA A 195 -11.77 5.12 14.40
C ALA A 195 -12.07 4.01 15.42
N VAL A 196 -13.32 3.56 15.50
CA VAL A 196 -13.73 2.42 16.36
C VAL A 196 -12.99 1.15 15.95
N GLY A 197 -12.88 0.86 14.65
CA GLY A 197 -12.11 -0.27 14.15
C GLY A 197 -10.65 -0.24 14.64
N MET A 198 -9.96 0.90 14.49
CA MET A 198 -8.58 1.05 14.98
C MET A 198 -8.49 0.93 16.50
N PHE A 199 -9.45 1.48 17.23
CA PHE A 199 -9.55 1.33 18.68
C PHE A 199 -9.64 -0.14 19.11
N LEU A 200 -10.48 -0.95 18.43
CA LEU A 200 -10.59 -2.38 18.68
C LEU A 200 -9.25 -3.10 18.40
N GLY A 201 -8.57 -2.74 17.31
CA GLY A 201 -7.23 -3.26 17.02
C GLY A 201 -6.23 -2.97 18.12
N LEU A 202 -6.22 -1.73 18.64
CA LEU A 202 -5.36 -1.33 19.76
C LEU A 202 -5.70 -2.07 21.06
N ILE A 203 -6.99 -2.26 21.37
CA ILE A 203 -7.43 -3.06 22.53
C ILE A 203 -6.89 -4.48 22.44
N VAL A 204 -7.06 -5.14 21.29
CA VAL A 204 -6.56 -6.51 21.07
C VAL A 204 -5.03 -6.52 21.28
N PHE A 205 -4.31 -5.59 20.67
CA PHE A 205 -2.86 -5.51 20.78
C PHE A 205 -2.41 -5.34 22.25
N ILE A 206 -2.96 -4.34 22.95
CA ILE A 206 -2.57 -4.03 24.34
C ILE A 206 -2.89 -5.18 25.29
N ALA A 207 -4.11 -5.74 25.16
CA ALA A 207 -4.59 -6.78 26.08
C ALA A 207 -3.83 -8.10 25.91
N THR A 208 -3.37 -8.40 24.69
CA THR A 208 -2.84 -9.73 24.38
C THR A 208 -1.32 -9.77 24.14
N ARG A 209 -0.67 -8.64 23.79
CA ARG A 209 0.74 -8.62 23.41
C ARG A 209 1.69 -9.22 24.44
N LYS A 210 1.54 -8.86 25.71
CA LYS A 210 2.42 -9.36 26.79
C LYS A 210 2.36 -10.87 26.94
N LYS A 211 1.16 -11.45 26.82
CA LYS A 211 0.92 -12.87 26.99
C LYS A 211 1.25 -13.69 25.75
N ASN A 212 1.03 -13.12 24.55
CA ASN A 212 1.04 -13.87 23.31
C ASN A 212 2.32 -13.64 22.48
N LEU A 213 2.97 -12.46 22.57
CA LEU A 213 4.16 -12.15 21.77
C LEU A 213 5.49 -12.42 22.48
N GLY A 214 5.49 -12.65 23.80
CA GLY A 214 6.74 -12.87 24.55
C GLY A 214 7.73 -11.71 24.32
N LEU A 215 8.94 -12.04 23.87
CA LEU A 215 9.99 -11.08 23.53
C LEU A 215 9.92 -10.56 22.10
N ALA A 216 9.02 -11.10 21.24
CA ALA A 216 8.91 -10.66 19.85
C ALA A 216 8.57 -9.18 19.76
N GLY A 217 9.38 -8.42 19.04
CA GLY A 217 9.23 -6.99 18.84
C GLY A 217 9.56 -6.09 20.03
N THR A 218 10.00 -6.62 21.16
CA THR A 218 10.29 -5.82 22.37
C THR A 218 11.68 -5.19 22.38
N TYR A 219 12.59 -5.68 21.57
CA TYR A 219 13.98 -5.20 21.48
C TYR A 219 14.14 -4.16 20.35
N VAL A 220 15.21 -3.37 20.46
CA VAL A 220 15.65 -2.46 19.40
C VAL A 220 16.80 -3.13 18.68
N PRO A 221 16.64 -3.52 17.39
CA PRO A 221 17.65 -4.32 16.69
C PRO A 221 19.02 -3.64 16.59
N ASN A 222 19.06 -2.34 16.34
CA ASN A 222 20.27 -1.56 16.17
C ASN A 222 20.14 -0.19 16.85
N PRO A 223 20.22 -0.11 18.20
CA PRO A 223 19.96 1.12 18.93
C PRO A 223 20.99 2.19 18.63
N LEU A 224 20.53 3.45 18.51
CA LEU A 224 21.39 4.62 18.33
C LEU A 224 22.33 4.78 19.54
N THR A 225 23.61 4.97 19.27
CA THR A 225 24.57 5.41 20.28
C THR A 225 24.22 6.81 20.80
N PRO A 226 24.71 7.24 21.97
CA PRO A 226 24.46 8.60 22.47
C PRO A 226 24.85 9.70 21.49
N ALA A 227 25.97 9.52 20.78
CA ALA A 227 26.45 10.45 19.75
C ALA A 227 25.52 10.50 18.54
N GLU A 228 25.06 9.34 18.05
CA GLU A 228 24.10 9.24 16.95
C GLU A 228 22.73 9.82 17.34
N LYS A 229 22.27 9.61 18.57
CA LYS A 229 21.01 10.23 19.07
C LYS A 229 21.09 11.75 19.02
N LYS A 230 22.20 12.34 19.52
CA LYS A 230 22.41 13.78 19.49
C LYS A 230 22.45 14.30 18.06
N LYS A 231 23.17 13.62 17.17
CA LYS A 231 23.23 13.97 15.74
C LYS A 231 21.86 13.87 15.06
N ALA A 232 21.13 12.78 15.27
CA ALA A 232 19.80 12.59 14.69
C ALA A 232 18.80 13.64 15.21
N ALA A 233 18.80 13.91 16.53
CA ALA A 233 17.97 14.96 17.12
C ALA A 233 18.30 16.34 16.56
N SER A 234 19.59 16.67 16.41
CA SER A 234 20.02 17.95 15.80
C SER A 234 19.58 18.07 14.35
N ILE A 235 19.75 17.00 13.54
CA ILE A 235 19.31 17.00 12.13
C ILE A 235 17.79 17.18 12.05
N MET A 236 17.02 16.46 12.88
CA MET A 236 15.56 16.60 12.91
C MET A 236 15.12 17.98 13.36
N ALA A 237 15.74 18.55 14.40
CA ALA A 237 15.43 19.88 14.88
C ALA A 237 15.75 20.96 13.83
N VAL A 238 16.95 20.92 13.25
CA VAL A 238 17.34 21.86 12.18
C VAL A 238 16.43 21.68 10.96
N GLY A 239 16.15 20.44 10.54
CA GLY A 239 15.23 20.17 9.44
C GLY A 239 13.83 20.72 9.70
N ALA A 240 13.28 20.51 10.90
CA ALA A 240 11.98 21.03 11.29
C ALA A 240 11.95 22.57 11.26
N VAL A 241 12.99 23.23 11.79
CA VAL A 241 13.12 24.70 11.75
C VAL A 241 13.22 25.20 10.31
N VAL A 242 14.05 24.58 9.48
CA VAL A 242 14.19 24.96 8.05
C VAL A 242 12.86 24.80 7.32
N ILE A 243 12.16 23.67 7.50
CA ILE A 243 10.83 23.45 6.89
C ILE A 243 9.83 24.49 7.40
N ALA A 244 9.78 24.76 8.70
CA ALA A 244 8.87 25.74 9.27
C ALA A 244 9.13 27.16 8.73
N VAL A 245 10.40 27.57 8.63
CA VAL A 245 10.79 28.87 8.05
C VAL A 245 10.42 28.95 6.56
N LEU A 246 10.72 27.89 5.79
CA LEU A 246 10.34 27.82 4.37
C LEU A 246 8.83 27.94 4.19
N LEU A 247 8.03 27.18 4.95
CA LEU A 247 6.57 27.24 4.88
C LEU A 247 6.03 28.60 5.30
N ALA A 248 6.60 29.22 6.36
CA ALA A 248 6.22 30.55 6.82
C ALA A 248 6.50 31.64 5.78
N ILE A 249 7.47 31.44 4.88
CA ILE A 249 7.77 32.35 3.78
C ILE A 249 6.94 32.02 2.54
N LEU A 250 6.87 30.73 2.15
CA LEU A 250 6.32 30.30 0.87
C LEU A 250 4.78 30.34 0.84
N ILE A 251 4.11 30.00 1.96
CA ILE A 251 2.64 29.98 2.03
C ILE A 251 2.04 31.38 1.91
N PRO A 252 2.44 32.40 2.69
CA PRO A 252 1.86 33.74 2.58
C PRO A 252 2.12 34.42 1.22
N ASN A 253 3.21 34.04 0.54
CA ASN A 253 3.54 34.56 -0.78
C ASN A 253 2.84 33.80 -1.92
N GLY A 254 2.01 32.78 -1.63
CA GLY A 254 1.34 31.97 -2.63
C GLY A 254 2.26 31.05 -3.46
N TRP A 255 3.52 30.89 -3.06
CA TRP A 255 4.49 30.03 -3.75
C TRP A 255 4.39 28.57 -3.34
N PHE A 256 3.77 28.27 -2.21
CA PHE A 256 3.51 26.91 -1.75
C PHE A 256 1.99 26.71 -1.62
N THR A 257 1.45 26.05 -2.62
CA THR A 257 0.04 25.64 -2.73
C THR A 257 -0.08 24.13 -2.60
N VAL A 258 -1.30 23.62 -2.53
CA VAL A 258 -1.57 22.17 -2.55
C VAL A 258 -1.02 21.54 -3.84
N GLU A 259 -1.15 22.21 -4.98
CA GLU A 259 -0.64 21.76 -6.28
C GLU A 259 0.90 21.70 -6.30
N THR A 260 1.57 22.70 -5.68
CA THR A 260 3.02 22.71 -5.55
C THR A 260 3.48 21.52 -4.67
N PHE A 261 2.77 21.27 -3.57
CA PHE A 261 3.04 20.11 -2.70
C PHE A 261 2.85 18.78 -3.45
N ILE A 262 1.75 18.62 -4.20
CA ILE A 262 1.48 17.45 -5.05
C ILE A 262 2.63 17.24 -6.03
N SER A 263 3.08 18.30 -6.69
CA SER A 263 4.18 18.25 -7.68
C SER A 263 5.50 17.86 -7.01
N LEU A 264 5.81 18.42 -5.84
CA LEU A 264 7.02 18.10 -5.09
C LEU A 264 7.07 16.62 -4.67
N VAL A 265 5.97 16.11 -4.09
CA VAL A 265 5.88 14.68 -3.71
C VAL A 265 5.95 13.79 -4.94
N GLY A 266 5.33 14.21 -6.06
CA GLY A 266 5.42 13.54 -7.35
C GLY A 266 6.86 13.39 -7.84
N ILE A 267 7.62 14.48 -7.81
CA ILE A 267 9.04 14.48 -8.18
C ILE A 267 9.86 13.59 -7.24
N LEU A 268 9.65 13.69 -5.94
CA LEU A 268 10.35 12.85 -4.95
C LEU A 268 10.04 11.37 -5.14
N GLY A 269 8.78 11.02 -5.43
CA GLY A 269 8.36 9.64 -5.70
C GLY A 269 9.07 8.99 -6.88
N ILE A 270 9.54 9.78 -7.86
CA ILE A 270 10.31 9.32 -9.01
C ILE A 270 11.82 9.38 -8.75
N ILE A 271 12.32 10.47 -8.16
CA ILE A 271 13.76 10.68 -7.97
C ILE A 271 14.35 9.73 -6.92
N ILE A 272 13.64 9.47 -5.82
CA ILE A 272 14.16 8.61 -4.74
C ILE A 272 14.49 7.20 -5.24
N PRO A 273 13.63 6.48 -5.97
CA PRO A 273 14.01 5.19 -6.56
C PRO A 273 15.23 5.27 -7.47
N ILE A 274 15.34 6.29 -8.30
CA ILE A 274 16.50 6.49 -9.20
C ILE A 274 17.80 6.62 -8.38
N ILE A 275 17.76 7.43 -7.31
CA ILE A 275 18.92 7.58 -6.40
C ILE A 275 19.30 6.23 -5.79
N TYR A 276 18.32 5.45 -5.32
CA TYR A 276 18.56 4.12 -4.75
C TYR A 276 19.24 3.18 -5.76
N PHE A 277 18.79 3.13 -7.01
CA PHE A 277 19.40 2.32 -8.07
C PHE A 277 20.85 2.78 -8.35
N VAL A 278 21.08 4.09 -8.47
CA VAL A 278 22.41 4.65 -8.72
C VAL A 278 23.38 4.35 -7.56
N VAL A 279 22.93 4.54 -6.32
CA VAL A 279 23.75 4.27 -5.12
C VAL A 279 24.09 2.79 -5.03
N MET A 280 23.13 1.89 -5.20
CA MET A 280 23.40 0.45 -5.17
C MET A 280 24.34 0.01 -6.29
N TYR A 281 24.15 0.52 -7.51
CA TYR A 281 24.97 0.16 -8.66
C TYR A 281 26.43 0.65 -8.54
N ARG A 282 26.63 1.89 -8.05
CA ARG A 282 27.95 2.53 -7.92
C ARG A 282 28.71 2.16 -6.65
N SER A 283 28.05 1.55 -5.69
CA SER A 283 28.68 1.22 -4.41
C SER A 283 29.87 0.26 -4.59
N PRO A 284 31.00 0.52 -3.92
CA PRO A 284 32.12 -0.43 -3.89
C PRO A 284 31.79 -1.72 -3.13
N LYS A 285 30.71 -1.72 -2.32
CA LYS A 285 30.23 -2.89 -1.58
C LYS A 285 29.38 -3.83 -2.44
N THR A 286 29.04 -3.44 -3.67
CA THR A 286 28.25 -4.24 -4.61
C THR A 286 29.17 -4.97 -5.58
N THR A 287 29.09 -6.29 -5.62
CA THR A 287 29.87 -7.14 -6.53
C THR A 287 29.42 -6.99 -7.99
N ALA A 288 30.23 -7.47 -8.94
CA ALA A 288 29.87 -7.43 -10.37
C ALA A 288 28.58 -8.23 -10.66
N GLU A 289 28.38 -9.37 -9.99
CA GLU A 289 27.17 -10.19 -10.12
C GLU A 289 25.94 -9.46 -9.57
N GLU A 290 26.08 -8.84 -8.39
CA GLU A 290 24.99 -8.05 -7.79
C GLU A 290 24.64 -6.81 -8.62
N ARG A 291 25.63 -6.14 -9.26
CA ARG A 291 25.36 -5.05 -10.21
C ARG A 291 24.51 -5.53 -11.40
N SER A 292 24.80 -6.72 -11.93
CA SER A 292 23.99 -7.33 -12.98
C SER A 292 22.54 -7.56 -12.51
N ARG A 293 22.35 -8.02 -11.26
CA ARG A 293 21.01 -8.19 -10.65
C ARG A 293 20.30 -6.87 -10.43
N VAL A 294 21.01 -5.81 -10.04
CA VAL A 294 20.43 -4.44 -9.93
C VAL A 294 19.91 -3.96 -11.29
N ILE A 295 20.68 -4.17 -12.37
CA ILE A 295 20.22 -3.84 -13.74
C ILE A 295 18.98 -4.66 -14.11
N ALA A 296 18.95 -5.96 -13.79
CA ALA A 296 17.79 -6.84 -14.05
C ALA A 296 16.55 -6.37 -13.29
N TYR A 297 16.70 -5.75 -12.13
CA TYR A 297 15.61 -5.28 -11.31
C TYR A 297 14.95 -3.98 -11.84
N ILE A 298 15.68 -3.15 -12.61
CA ILE A 298 15.12 -1.89 -13.18
C ILE A 298 13.86 -2.13 -14.02
N PRO A 299 13.85 -3.00 -15.06
CA PRO A 299 12.64 -3.24 -15.83
C PRO A 299 11.51 -3.87 -15.00
N LEU A 300 11.82 -4.67 -13.98
CA LEU A 300 10.83 -5.22 -13.06
C LEU A 300 10.23 -4.11 -12.16
N PHE A 301 11.04 -3.16 -11.72
CA PHE A 301 10.56 -1.98 -10.98
C PHE A 301 9.62 -1.12 -11.83
N ILE A 302 9.98 -0.84 -13.08
CA ILE A 302 9.12 -0.08 -14.02
C ILE A 302 7.80 -0.80 -14.25
N ALA A 303 7.84 -2.12 -14.45
CA ALA A 303 6.65 -2.96 -14.60
C ALA A 303 5.77 -2.92 -13.33
N SER A 304 6.38 -3.01 -12.15
CA SER A 304 5.68 -2.87 -10.88
C SER A 304 5.02 -1.50 -10.73
N ALA A 305 5.74 -0.42 -11.04
CA ALA A 305 5.20 0.93 -10.95
C ALA A 305 4.01 1.12 -11.92
N MET A 306 4.10 0.63 -13.16
CA MET A 306 3.00 0.68 -14.12
C MET A 306 1.79 -0.16 -13.68
N PHE A 307 2.04 -1.35 -13.12
CA PHE A 307 0.99 -2.19 -12.55
C PHE A 307 0.23 -1.46 -11.43
N TRP A 308 0.98 -0.93 -10.45
CA TRP A 308 0.39 -0.21 -9.33
C TRP A 308 -0.27 1.10 -9.75
N ALA A 309 0.21 1.76 -10.82
CA ALA A 309 -0.45 2.94 -11.37
C ALA A 309 -1.87 2.64 -11.86
N ILE A 310 -2.12 1.46 -12.41
CA ILE A 310 -3.47 1.02 -12.77
C ILE A 310 -4.26 0.57 -11.53
N GLN A 311 -3.68 -0.29 -10.72
CA GLN A 311 -4.33 -0.90 -9.56
C GLN A 311 -4.80 0.13 -8.52
N GLU A 312 -3.98 1.12 -8.23
CA GLU A 312 -4.28 2.16 -7.23
C GLU A 312 -5.35 3.16 -7.69
N GLN A 313 -5.65 3.22 -8.99
CA GLN A 313 -6.79 4.00 -9.49
C GLN A 313 -8.16 3.42 -9.08
N GLY A 314 -8.19 2.26 -8.46
CA GLY A 314 -9.38 1.72 -7.82
C GLY A 314 -10.00 2.66 -6.78
N SER A 315 -9.19 3.44 -6.08
CA SER A 315 -9.65 4.40 -5.06
C SER A 315 -9.78 5.84 -5.57
N THR A 316 -9.51 6.09 -6.83
CA THR A 316 -9.59 7.41 -7.48
C THR A 316 -10.49 7.33 -8.71
N ILE A 317 -9.95 7.07 -9.88
CA ILE A 317 -10.69 7.08 -11.14
C ILE A 317 -11.81 6.04 -11.18
N LEU A 318 -11.55 4.79 -10.76
CA LEU A 318 -12.60 3.76 -10.75
C LEU A 318 -13.65 4.02 -9.66
N ALA A 319 -13.27 4.63 -8.53
CA ALA A 319 -14.24 5.09 -7.53
C ALA A 319 -15.14 6.20 -8.08
N ASN A 320 -14.55 7.18 -8.78
CA ASN A 320 -15.30 8.22 -9.46
C ASN A 320 -16.20 7.65 -10.57
N TYR A 321 -15.69 6.73 -11.37
CA TYR A 321 -16.46 6.01 -12.39
C TYR A 321 -17.62 5.21 -11.77
N ALA A 322 -17.41 4.59 -10.62
CA ALA A 322 -18.49 3.89 -9.88
C ALA A 322 -19.61 4.85 -9.46
N ASP A 323 -19.25 6.06 -9.04
CA ASP A 323 -20.21 7.08 -8.59
C ASP A 323 -20.98 7.73 -9.76
N LYS A 324 -20.29 8.08 -10.85
CA LYS A 324 -20.85 8.94 -11.90
C LYS A 324 -21.25 8.21 -13.18
N ARG A 325 -20.64 7.08 -13.48
CA ARG A 325 -20.83 6.38 -14.74
C ARG A 325 -21.48 5.01 -14.59
N THR A 326 -21.65 4.50 -13.36
CA THR A 326 -22.20 3.16 -13.12
C THR A 326 -23.67 3.25 -12.70
N GLN A 327 -24.50 2.41 -13.28
CA GLN A 327 -25.88 2.23 -12.86
C GLN A 327 -25.90 1.58 -11.46
N LEU A 328 -26.27 2.35 -10.44
CA LEU A 328 -26.25 1.88 -9.06
C LEU A 328 -27.55 1.20 -8.64
N ASP A 329 -28.65 1.40 -9.37
CA ASP A 329 -29.91 0.73 -9.11
C ASP A 329 -30.04 -0.49 -10.01
N VAL A 330 -29.86 -1.69 -9.41
CA VAL A 330 -29.88 -2.96 -10.13
C VAL A 330 -30.84 -3.91 -9.44
N VAL A 331 -31.88 -4.37 -10.17
CA VAL A 331 -32.88 -5.36 -9.69
C VAL A 331 -33.48 -4.95 -8.34
N GLY A 332 -33.78 -3.65 -8.15
CA GLY A 332 -34.38 -3.11 -6.93
C GLY A 332 -33.44 -2.94 -5.73
N ILE A 333 -32.13 -3.16 -5.94
CA ILE A 333 -31.11 -2.92 -4.93
C ILE A 333 -30.31 -1.68 -5.33
N HIS A 334 -30.16 -0.73 -4.42
CA HIS A 334 -29.30 0.42 -4.58
C HIS A 334 -27.89 0.10 -4.09
N LEU A 335 -26.93 0.04 -5.03
CA LEU A 335 -25.52 -0.22 -4.75
C LEU A 335 -24.81 1.06 -4.27
N SER A 336 -23.99 0.97 -3.25
CA SER A 336 -23.11 2.09 -2.90
C SER A 336 -21.86 2.07 -3.79
N PRO A 337 -21.43 3.20 -4.37
CA PRO A 337 -20.21 3.26 -5.17
C PRO A 337 -18.96 2.85 -4.35
N ALA A 338 -18.96 3.06 -3.03
CA ALA A 338 -17.88 2.63 -2.16
C ALA A 338 -17.73 1.08 -2.09
N TRP A 339 -18.80 0.31 -2.32
CA TRP A 339 -18.75 -1.16 -2.24
C TRP A 339 -17.85 -1.80 -3.31
N PHE A 340 -17.68 -1.14 -4.46
CA PHE A 340 -16.81 -1.67 -5.51
C PHE A 340 -15.36 -1.84 -5.04
N GLN A 341 -14.90 -1.07 -4.06
CA GLN A 341 -13.57 -1.22 -3.49
C GLN A 341 -13.39 -2.52 -2.67
N SER A 342 -14.49 -3.18 -2.27
CA SER A 342 -14.44 -4.53 -1.65
C SER A 342 -14.15 -5.64 -2.65
N LEU A 343 -14.29 -5.41 -3.97
CA LEU A 343 -14.11 -6.45 -4.99
C LEU A 343 -12.67 -6.93 -5.07
N ASN A 344 -11.69 -6.04 -4.96
CA ASN A 344 -10.29 -6.43 -4.99
C ASN A 344 -9.94 -7.43 -3.87
N PRO A 345 -10.12 -7.11 -2.56
CA PRO A 345 -9.81 -8.07 -1.51
C PRO A 345 -10.71 -9.32 -1.56
N LEU A 346 -11.95 -9.23 -2.02
CA LEU A 346 -12.82 -10.39 -2.23
C LEU A 346 -12.19 -11.36 -3.23
N PHE A 347 -11.82 -10.87 -4.41
CA PHE A 347 -11.20 -11.71 -5.43
C PHE A 347 -9.83 -12.25 -5.01
N ILE A 348 -9.04 -11.50 -4.23
CA ILE A 348 -7.80 -12.02 -3.65
C ILE A 348 -8.09 -13.21 -2.73
N ILE A 349 -9.07 -13.10 -1.82
CA ILE A 349 -9.43 -14.19 -0.91
C ILE A 349 -9.83 -15.44 -1.68
N LEU A 350 -10.61 -15.29 -2.75
CA LEU A 350 -11.11 -16.41 -3.55
C LEU A 350 -10.04 -17.01 -4.45
N LEU A 351 -9.19 -16.20 -5.07
CA LEU A 351 -8.28 -16.64 -6.13
C LEU A 351 -6.86 -16.95 -5.64
N ALA A 352 -6.40 -16.39 -4.51
CA ALA A 352 -5.05 -16.65 -4.03
C ALA A 352 -4.79 -18.15 -3.78
N PRO A 353 -5.70 -18.93 -3.16
CA PRO A 353 -5.52 -20.39 -3.04
C PRO A 353 -5.43 -21.09 -4.39
N VAL A 354 -6.21 -20.66 -5.39
CA VAL A 354 -6.20 -21.23 -6.74
C VAL A 354 -4.85 -20.99 -7.42
N PHE A 355 -4.33 -19.76 -7.32
CA PHE A 355 -3.01 -19.40 -7.86
C PHE A 355 -1.88 -20.15 -7.16
N ALA A 356 -1.94 -20.26 -5.82
CA ALA A 356 -0.97 -21.04 -5.06
C ALA A 356 -0.94 -22.50 -5.52
N TRP A 357 -2.10 -23.14 -5.63
CA TRP A 357 -2.23 -24.50 -6.17
C TRP A 357 -1.71 -24.61 -7.61
N MET A 358 -2.06 -23.67 -8.48
CA MET A 358 -1.61 -23.63 -9.87
C MET A 358 -0.09 -23.56 -9.97
N TRP A 359 0.56 -22.67 -9.23
CA TRP A 359 2.02 -22.55 -9.24
C TRP A 359 2.71 -23.82 -8.74
N VAL A 360 2.21 -24.44 -7.68
CA VAL A 360 2.73 -25.74 -7.19
C VAL A 360 2.59 -26.82 -8.25
N LYS A 361 1.42 -26.92 -8.91
CA LYS A 361 1.16 -27.92 -9.96
C LYS A 361 2.05 -27.73 -11.19
N LEU A 362 2.31 -26.50 -11.60
CA LEU A 362 3.20 -26.18 -12.72
C LEU A 362 4.68 -26.52 -12.42
N GLY A 363 5.10 -26.43 -11.15
CA GLY A 363 6.46 -26.77 -10.73
C GLY A 363 7.53 -26.08 -11.59
N LYS A 364 8.38 -26.87 -12.27
CA LYS A 364 9.44 -26.35 -13.15
C LYS A 364 8.95 -25.70 -14.45
N ARG A 365 7.68 -25.90 -14.81
CA ARG A 365 7.05 -25.31 -16.02
C ARG A 365 6.45 -23.92 -15.75
N GLN A 366 6.61 -23.39 -14.54
CA GLN A 366 6.14 -22.06 -14.22
C GLN A 366 6.81 -21.00 -15.12
N PRO A 367 6.10 -19.94 -15.51
CA PRO A 367 6.72 -18.77 -16.12
C PRO A 367 7.83 -18.22 -15.25
N THR A 368 8.88 -17.70 -15.88
CA THR A 368 9.98 -17.01 -15.15
C THR A 368 9.50 -15.74 -14.45
N ILE A 369 10.28 -15.21 -13.51
CA ILE A 369 9.95 -13.96 -12.81
C ILE A 369 9.58 -12.83 -13.79
N PRO A 370 10.38 -12.50 -14.82
CA PRO A 370 10.02 -11.45 -15.78
C PRO A 370 8.74 -11.75 -16.56
N GLN A 371 8.48 -13.03 -16.89
CA GLN A 371 7.24 -13.41 -17.57
C GLN A 371 6.01 -13.26 -16.68
N LYS A 372 6.12 -13.57 -15.36
CA LYS A 372 5.03 -13.33 -14.40
C LYS A 372 4.72 -11.85 -14.25
N PHE A 373 5.76 -10.98 -14.24
CA PHE A 373 5.57 -9.53 -14.28
C PHE A 373 4.90 -9.06 -15.56
N ALA A 374 5.28 -9.63 -16.71
CA ALA A 374 4.63 -9.34 -17.99
C ALA A 374 3.14 -9.75 -17.97
N LEU A 375 2.79 -10.93 -17.44
CA LEU A 375 1.40 -11.33 -17.24
C LEU A 375 0.65 -10.39 -16.30
N GLY A 376 1.28 -9.97 -15.22
CA GLY A 376 0.71 -8.97 -14.30
C GLY A 376 0.32 -7.68 -15.02
N LEU A 377 1.24 -7.13 -15.84
CA LEU A 377 0.98 -5.95 -16.66
C LEU A 377 -0.09 -6.18 -17.73
N LEU A 378 -0.10 -7.35 -18.36
CA LEU A 378 -1.11 -7.70 -19.37
C LEU A 378 -2.51 -7.62 -18.75
N PHE A 379 -2.73 -8.30 -17.63
CA PHE A 379 -4.02 -8.27 -16.94
C PHE A 379 -4.37 -6.87 -16.41
N ALA A 380 -3.41 -6.12 -15.88
CA ALA A 380 -3.65 -4.74 -15.48
C ALA A 380 -4.10 -3.87 -16.68
N GLY A 381 -3.43 -3.97 -17.82
CA GLY A 381 -3.84 -3.27 -19.04
C GLY A 381 -5.23 -3.69 -19.52
N LEU A 382 -5.51 -5.01 -19.54
CA LEU A 382 -6.81 -5.55 -19.93
C LEU A 382 -7.94 -5.11 -18.99
N SER A 383 -7.67 -4.91 -17.70
CA SER A 383 -8.65 -4.42 -16.73
C SER A 383 -9.17 -3.01 -17.07
N PHE A 384 -8.33 -2.17 -17.67
CA PHE A 384 -8.73 -0.86 -18.18
C PHE A 384 -9.38 -0.94 -19.57
N ILE A 385 -8.85 -1.80 -20.44
CA ILE A 385 -9.39 -1.99 -21.79
C ILE A 385 -10.83 -2.52 -21.74
N VAL A 386 -11.18 -3.37 -20.78
CA VAL A 386 -12.54 -3.92 -20.67
C VAL A 386 -13.58 -2.83 -20.39
N ILE A 387 -13.19 -1.70 -19.76
CA ILE A 387 -14.08 -0.55 -19.50
C ILE A 387 -14.40 0.22 -20.80
N LEU A 388 -13.61 0.08 -21.85
CA LEU A 388 -13.89 0.70 -23.15
C LEU A 388 -15.15 0.14 -23.80
N VAL A 389 -15.44 -1.14 -23.58
CA VAL A 389 -16.59 -1.83 -24.21
C VAL A 389 -17.91 -1.15 -23.86
N PRO A 390 -18.26 -0.93 -22.56
CA PRO A 390 -19.50 -0.24 -22.25
C PRO A 390 -19.51 1.24 -22.63
N GLY A 391 -18.36 1.91 -22.65
CA GLY A 391 -18.24 3.30 -23.10
C GLY A 391 -18.75 3.48 -24.54
N HIS A 392 -18.40 2.56 -25.42
CA HIS A 392 -18.89 2.55 -26.82
C HIS A 392 -20.36 2.13 -26.92
N LEU A 393 -20.82 1.19 -26.09
CA LEU A 393 -22.19 0.66 -26.16
C LEU A 393 -23.23 1.60 -25.53
N SER A 394 -22.85 2.36 -24.50
CA SER A 394 -23.79 3.22 -23.74
C SER A 394 -24.02 4.59 -24.37
N GLY A 395 -23.26 4.98 -25.38
CA GLY A 395 -23.37 6.31 -25.99
C GLY A 395 -23.24 7.48 -25.01
N GLY A 396 -22.45 7.30 -23.94
CA GLY A 396 -22.26 8.28 -22.87
C GLY A 396 -23.25 8.15 -21.68
N GLY A 397 -24.16 7.17 -21.72
CA GLY A 397 -25.08 6.87 -20.60
C GLY A 397 -24.44 6.08 -19.47
N LEU A 398 -25.25 5.75 -18.43
CA LEU A 398 -24.80 4.88 -17.33
C LEU A 398 -24.53 3.46 -17.83
N VAL A 399 -23.53 2.83 -17.26
CA VAL A 399 -23.09 1.47 -17.61
C VAL A 399 -23.44 0.48 -16.52
N HIS A 400 -23.71 -0.76 -16.91
CA HIS A 400 -24.03 -1.83 -15.98
C HIS A 400 -22.81 -2.14 -15.08
N PRO A 401 -22.99 -2.34 -13.75
CA PRO A 401 -21.89 -2.52 -12.79
C PRO A 401 -21.01 -3.75 -13.05
N ILE A 402 -21.49 -4.72 -13.83
CA ILE A 402 -20.73 -5.92 -14.20
C ILE A 402 -19.38 -5.60 -14.84
N TRP A 403 -19.27 -4.47 -15.56
CA TRP A 403 -18.04 -4.07 -16.21
C TRP A 403 -16.96 -3.65 -15.21
N LEU A 404 -17.36 -2.95 -14.13
CA LEU A 404 -16.45 -2.69 -13.01
C LEU A 404 -16.05 -3.97 -12.28
N VAL A 405 -17.02 -4.87 -12.03
CA VAL A 405 -16.74 -6.19 -11.42
C VAL A 405 -15.71 -6.94 -12.25
N LEU A 406 -15.88 -6.96 -13.58
CA LEU A 406 -14.95 -7.63 -14.49
C LEU A 406 -13.57 -6.95 -14.52
N SER A 407 -13.54 -5.61 -14.49
CA SER A 407 -12.28 -4.85 -14.40
C SER A 407 -11.50 -5.22 -13.14
N TYR A 408 -12.12 -5.19 -11.98
CA TYR A 408 -11.48 -5.58 -10.70
C TYR A 408 -11.04 -7.06 -10.72
N PHE A 409 -11.86 -7.95 -11.29
CA PHE A 409 -11.51 -9.38 -11.41
C PHE A 409 -10.24 -9.56 -12.24
N ILE A 410 -10.16 -8.94 -13.42
CA ILE A 410 -8.99 -9.02 -14.31
C ILE A 410 -7.76 -8.40 -13.64
N ALA A 411 -7.92 -7.27 -12.96
CA ALA A 411 -6.82 -6.62 -12.24
C ALA A 411 -6.23 -7.53 -11.14
N VAL A 412 -7.08 -8.27 -10.40
CA VAL A 412 -6.62 -9.23 -9.37
C VAL A 412 -5.88 -10.41 -9.96
N LEU A 413 -6.24 -10.90 -11.16
CA LEU A 413 -5.43 -11.92 -11.86
C LEU A 413 -4.00 -11.41 -12.08
N GLY A 414 -3.86 -10.15 -12.46
CA GLY A 414 -2.56 -9.50 -12.60
C GLY A 414 -1.82 -9.34 -11.27
N GLU A 415 -2.51 -8.94 -10.22
CA GLU A 415 -1.94 -8.78 -8.88
C GLU A 415 -1.37 -10.10 -8.34
N LEU A 416 -2.08 -11.21 -8.51
CA LEU A 416 -1.64 -12.54 -8.07
C LEU A 416 -0.46 -13.10 -8.91
N CYS A 417 -0.29 -12.63 -10.14
CA CYS A 417 0.92 -12.94 -10.93
C CYS A 417 2.13 -12.14 -10.46
N LEU A 418 1.96 -10.87 -10.06
CA LEU A 418 3.05 -9.92 -9.85
C LEU A 418 3.43 -9.77 -8.39
N SER A 419 2.48 -9.57 -7.50
CA SER A 419 2.76 -9.12 -6.13
C SER A 419 3.52 -10.13 -5.27
N PRO A 420 3.10 -11.41 -5.15
CA PRO A 420 3.86 -12.40 -4.38
C PRO A 420 5.25 -12.67 -4.97
N VAL A 421 5.34 -12.67 -6.29
CA VAL A 421 6.58 -12.93 -7.02
C VAL A 421 7.54 -11.75 -6.90
N GLY A 422 7.02 -10.52 -6.96
CA GLY A 422 7.82 -9.31 -6.86
C GLY A 422 8.50 -9.15 -5.51
N LEU A 423 7.79 -9.45 -4.42
CA LEU A 423 8.35 -9.43 -3.08
C LEU A 423 9.50 -10.43 -2.94
N SER A 424 9.31 -11.67 -3.43
CA SER A 424 10.34 -12.71 -3.45
C SER A 424 11.53 -12.32 -4.35
N ALA A 425 11.27 -11.81 -5.56
CA ALA A 425 12.31 -11.39 -6.50
C ALA A 425 13.17 -10.25 -5.91
N THR A 426 12.54 -9.29 -5.25
CA THR A 426 13.23 -8.18 -4.60
C THR A 426 14.25 -8.66 -3.58
N THR A 427 13.90 -9.62 -2.73
CA THR A 427 14.83 -10.19 -1.76
C THR A 427 15.97 -10.97 -2.39
N LYS A 428 15.68 -11.72 -3.45
CA LYS A 428 16.68 -12.55 -4.15
C LYS A 428 17.66 -11.73 -5.01
N LEU A 429 17.22 -10.61 -5.56
CA LEU A 429 18.04 -9.73 -6.41
C LEU A 429 18.79 -8.67 -5.62
N ALA A 430 18.46 -8.50 -4.33
CA ALA A 430 19.09 -7.51 -3.47
C ALA A 430 20.59 -7.75 -3.31
N PRO A 431 21.44 -6.71 -3.50
CA PRO A 431 22.82 -6.78 -3.05
C PRO A 431 22.87 -7.00 -1.53
N ALA A 432 23.80 -7.84 -1.06
CA ALA A 432 23.92 -8.18 0.36
C ALA A 432 24.04 -6.96 1.27
N ALA A 433 24.79 -5.95 0.82
CA ALA A 433 24.98 -4.70 1.55
C ALA A 433 23.73 -3.77 1.57
N PHE A 434 22.73 -4.03 0.72
CA PHE A 434 21.57 -3.16 0.48
C PHE A 434 20.22 -3.89 0.57
N SER A 435 20.14 -4.99 1.31
CA SER A 435 18.96 -5.84 1.39
C SER A 435 17.70 -5.06 1.83
N ALA A 436 17.81 -4.26 2.90
CA ALA A 436 16.69 -3.44 3.39
C ALA A 436 16.29 -2.34 2.41
N GLN A 437 17.28 -1.68 1.77
CA GLN A 437 17.03 -0.64 0.78
C GLN A 437 16.36 -1.20 -0.48
N THR A 438 16.73 -2.40 -0.92
CA THR A 438 16.09 -3.05 -2.06
C THR A 438 14.64 -3.42 -1.74
N MET A 439 14.35 -3.85 -0.51
CA MET A 439 12.98 -4.07 -0.06
C MET A 439 12.18 -2.75 -0.04
N SER A 440 12.81 -1.65 0.36
CA SER A 440 12.19 -0.33 0.28
C SER A 440 11.84 0.06 -1.15
N LEU A 441 12.65 -0.31 -2.15
CA LEU A 441 12.35 -0.08 -3.57
C LEU A 441 11.06 -0.77 -4.01
N TRP A 442 10.75 -1.95 -3.48
CA TRP A 442 9.48 -2.62 -3.78
C TRP A 442 8.28 -1.73 -3.39
N PHE A 443 8.29 -1.17 -2.19
CA PHE A 443 7.24 -0.25 -1.74
C PHE A 443 7.29 1.10 -2.46
N LEU A 444 8.47 1.57 -2.82
CA LEU A 444 8.65 2.80 -3.61
C LEU A 444 8.12 2.67 -5.03
N SER A 445 7.98 1.47 -5.60
CA SER A 445 7.31 1.31 -6.89
C SER A 445 5.83 1.70 -6.82
N ASN A 446 5.16 1.40 -5.70
CA ASN A 446 3.79 1.84 -5.46
C ASN A 446 3.74 3.36 -5.18
N ALA A 447 4.68 3.90 -4.39
CA ALA A 447 4.76 5.34 -4.17
C ALA A 447 4.98 6.11 -5.48
N ALA A 448 5.85 5.63 -6.37
CA ALA A 448 6.07 6.20 -7.69
C ALA A 448 4.81 6.13 -8.56
N ALA A 449 4.10 5.01 -8.53
CA ALA A 449 2.82 4.83 -9.22
C ALA A 449 1.77 5.86 -8.77
N GLN A 450 1.61 6.03 -7.47
CA GLN A 450 0.69 7.01 -6.89
C GLN A 450 1.10 8.46 -7.21
N ALA A 451 2.40 8.75 -7.20
CA ALA A 451 2.94 10.03 -7.61
C ALA A 451 2.62 10.36 -9.08
N ILE A 452 2.73 9.37 -9.96
CA ILE A 452 2.35 9.46 -11.38
C ILE A 452 0.84 9.65 -11.49
N ASN A 453 0.04 8.87 -10.75
CA ASN A 453 -1.42 8.98 -10.75
C ASN A 453 -1.90 10.38 -10.40
N ALA A 454 -1.25 11.06 -9.44
CA ALA A 454 -1.62 12.43 -9.06
C ALA A 454 -1.54 13.42 -10.24
N GLN A 455 -0.75 13.13 -11.27
CA GLN A 455 -0.71 13.91 -12.52
C GLN A 455 -1.69 13.34 -13.56
N LEU A 456 -1.79 12.01 -13.67
CA LEU A 456 -2.67 11.35 -14.66
C LEU A 456 -4.14 11.65 -14.43
N VAL A 457 -4.60 11.69 -13.18
CA VAL A 457 -6.02 11.95 -12.86
C VAL A 457 -6.54 13.28 -13.38
N ARG A 458 -5.65 14.26 -13.63
CA ARG A 458 -5.99 15.57 -14.22
C ARG A 458 -6.47 15.47 -15.67
N PHE A 459 -6.11 14.40 -16.36
CA PHE A 459 -6.49 14.16 -17.76
C PHE A 459 -7.78 13.34 -17.90
N TYR A 460 -8.35 12.86 -16.79
CA TYR A 460 -9.60 12.13 -16.82
C TYR A 460 -10.78 13.10 -16.82
N THR A 461 -11.64 13.00 -17.85
CA THR A 461 -12.96 13.66 -17.90
C THR A 461 -13.96 12.68 -18.47
N PRO A 462 -15.27 12.84 -18.22
CA PRO A 462 -16.29 11.97 -18.80
C PRO A 462 -16.24 11.92 -20.34
N GLU A 463 -15.83 13.00 -20.99
CA GLU A 463 -15.76 13.10 -22.45
C GLU A 463 -14.57 12.34 -23.02
N ASN A 464 -13.48 12.20 -22.25
CA ASN A 464 -12.26 11.54 -22.72
C ASN A 464 -12.00 10.19 -22.06
N GLU A 465 -12.96 9.63 -21.32
CA GLU A 465 -12.77 8.36 -20.59
C GLU A 465 -12.23 7.24 -21.47
N THR A 466 -12.70 7.14 -22.73
CA THR A 466 -12.21 6.16 -23.70
C THR A 466 -10.73 6.35 -24.02
N ALA A 467 -10.29 7.59 -24.26
CA ALA A 467 -8.89 7.89 -24.51
C ALA A 467 -8.04 7.63 -23.26
N TYR A 468 -8.53 7.98 -22.09
CA TYR A 468 -7.83 7.76 -20.82
C TYR A 468 -7.57 6.30 -20.55
N PHE A 469 -8.63 5.47 -20.48
CA PHE A 469 -8.50 4.03 -20.22
C PHE A 469 -7.78 3.32 -21.37
N GLY A 470 -8.04 3.69 -22.62
CA GLY A 470 -7.40 3.11 -23.79
C GLY A 470 -5.89 3.38 -23.83
N THR A 471 -5.47 4.59 -23.54
CA THR A 471 -4.05 4.97 -23.55
C THR A 471 -3.29 4.27 -22.42
N ILE A 472 -3.79 4.33 -21.18
CA ILE A 472 -3.10 3.73 -20.03
C ILE A 472 -3.13 2.20 -20.14
N GLY A 473 -4.29 1.61 -20.44
CA GLY A 473 -4.42 0.17 -20.64
C GLY A 473 -3.58 -0.34 -21.81
N GLY A 474 -3.62 0.37 -22.95
CA GLY A 474 -2.81 0.05 -24.12
C GLY A 474 -1.30 0.14 -23.84
N ALA A 475 -0.84 1.21 -23.16
CA ALA A 475 0.55 1.35 -22.77
C ALA A 475 1.01 0.17 -21.86
N ALA A 476 0.17 -0.26 -20.92
CA ALA A 476 0.49 -1.41 -20.07
C ALA A 476 0.59 -2.71 -20.87
N VAL A 477 -0.30 -2.94 -21.85
CA VAL A 477 -0.23 -4.11 -22.73
C VAL A 477 1.03 -4.07 -23.59
N VAL A 478 1.37 -2.93 -24.18
CA VAL A 478 2.60 -2.77 -24.96
C VAL A 478 3.83 -3.04 -24.10
N LEU A 479 3.88 -2.47 -22.90
CA LEU A 479 4.99 -2.69 -21.96
C LEU A 479 5.07 -4.16 -21.51
N SER A 480 3.92 -4.84 -21.37
CA SER A 480 3.85 -6.29 -21.09
C SER A 480 4.51 -7.10 -22.21
N VAL A 481 4.18 -6.80 -23.48
CA VAL A 481 4.78 -7.49 -24.64
C VAL A 481 6.29 -7.24 -24.68
N ILE A 482 6.73 -6.00 -24.50
CA ILE A 482 8.16 -5.66 -24.46
C ILE A 482 8.86 -6.43 -23.34
N LEU A 483 8.29 -6.47 -22.14
CA LEU A 483 8.87 -7.19 -21.01
C LEU A 483 8.92 -8.69 -21.26
N PHE A 484 7.90 -9.25 -21.89
CA PHE A 484 7.85 -10.67 -22.25
C PHE A 484 8.96 -11.02 -23.26
N LEU A 485 9.17 -10.19 -24.26
CA LEU A 485 10.25 -10.37 -25.25
C LEU A 485 11.63 -10.20 -24.63
N LEU A 486 11.79 -9.28 -23.66
CA LEU A 486 13.04 -9.06 -22.94
C LEU A 486 13.28 -10.08 -21.81
N ALA A 487 12.29 -10.91 -21.46
CA ALA A 487 12.38 -11.84 -20.33
C ALA A 487 13.61 -12.75 -20.37
N PRO A 488 14.04 -13.34 -21.51
CA PRO A 488 15.27 -14.14 -21.57
C PRO A 488 16.53 -13.34 -21.24
N SER A 489 16.61 -12.08 -21.67
CA SER A 489 17.75 -11.19 -21.41
C SER A 489 17.81 -10.77 -19.94
N ILE A 490 16.66 -10.41 -19.38
CA ILE A 490 16.54 -10.08 -17.95
C ILE A 490 16.92 -11.29 -17.09
N GLN A 491 16.45 -12.48 -17.45
CA GLN A 491 16.75 -13.72 -16.73
C GLN A 491 18.26 -14.02 -16.72
N ARG A 492 18.98 -13.76 -17.83
CA ARG A 492 20.45 -13.87 -17.87
C ARG A 492 21.14 -12.90 -16.92
N LEU A 493 20.66 -11.64 -16.84
CA LEU A 493 21.18 -10.62 -15.92
C LEU A 493 20.91 -10.97 -14.45
N MET A 494 19.87 -11.76 -14.16
CA MET A 494 19.55 -12.21 -12.80
C MET A 494 20.54 -13.25 -12.24
N LYS A 495 21.49 -13.75 -13.07
CA LYS A 495 22.57 -14.64 -12.61
C LYS A 495 22.12 -15.82 -11.78
N GLY A 496 21.23 -16.64 -12.34
CA GLY A 496 20.73 -17.88 -11.72
C GLY A 496 19.57 -17.71 -10.72
N VAL A 497 19.14 -16.51 -10.42
CA VAL A 497 17.91 -16.28 -9.65
C VAL A 497 16.69 -16.67 -10.49
N ARG A 498 15.85 -17.58 -9.96
CA ARG A 498 14.62 -18.07 -10.59
C ARG A 498 13.41 -17.84 -9.70
#